data_ce8fa8ced19d7fd47c3482743f23c1c9
#
_entry.id   ce8fa8ced19d7fd47c3482743f23c1c9
#
_cell.length_a   1.000
_cell.length_b   1.000
_cell.length_c   1.000
_cell.angle_alpha   90.00
_cell.angle_beta   90.00
_cell.angle_gamma   90.00
#
_symmetry.space_group_name_H-M   'P 1'
#
loop_
_entity.id
_entity.type
_entity.pdbx_description
1 polymer ?
#
loop_
_entity_poly.entity_id
_entity_poly.type
_entity_poly.pdbx_seq_one_letter_code
_entity_poly.pdbx_strand_id
1 'polypeptide(L)'
;ASDVYKRQASESPAPGGGSISVYMGALGAALGTMVANLSSHKRGWDERWEEFSDWAEKGKAFQIQLMKLVDEDTDSFNKIMDAFSLPKKTEEEKAIRKQAVQEATRFATEVPFKTMQLCYECMSVAKAMAEIGNPNSVTDAGVGALAARAGVVGAFLNVKINASGLDDKAY
;
A
#
# COMPACT_ATOMS: atom_id res chain seq x y z
N ALA A 1 5.09 11.06 11.21
CA ALA A 1 3.83 11.56 10.59
C ALA A 1 3.97 13.01 10.10
N SER A 2 4.47 13.94 10.94
CA SER A 2 4.58 15.37 10.55
C SER A 2 5.50 15.62 9.36
N ASP A 3 6.57 14.86 9.20
CA ASP A 3 7.56 15.06 8.14
C ASP A 3 7.06 14.54 6.78
N VAL A 4 6.34 13.42 6.77
CA VAL A 4 5.66 12.91 5.56
C VAL A 4 4.63 13.92 5.07
N TYR A 5 3.80 14.45 5.98
CA TYR A 5 2.78 15.44 5.65
C TYR A 5 3.38 16.72 5.05
N LYS A 6 4.47 17.24 5.64
CA LYS A 6 5.16 18.43 5.12
C LYS A 6 5.75 18.18 3.74
N ARG A 7 6.34 17.02 3.51
CA ARG A 7 6.93 16.66 2.22
C ARG A 7 5.88 16.48 1.13
N GLN A 8 4.71 15.95 1.47
CA GLN A 8 3.57 15.81 0.52
C GLN A 8 3.02 17.15 0.04
N ALA A 9 3.13 18.20 0.84
CA ALA A 9 2.70 19.55 0.47
C ALA A 9 3.79 20.38 -0.23
N SER A 10 4.97 19.78 -0.48
CA SER A 10 6.09 20.46 -1.14
C SER A 10 6.09 20.22 -2.65
N GLU A 11 7.03 20.82 -3.36
CA GLU A 11 7.26 20.61 -4.80
C GLU A 11 7.96 19.27 -5.12
N SER A 12 8.23 18.43 -4.11
CA SER A 12 8.88 17.12 -4.32
C SER A 12 7.95 16.18 -5.08
N PRO A 13 8.37 15.57 -6.20
CA PRO A 13 7.54 14.64 -6.96
C PRO A 13 7.36 13.27 -6.26
N ALA A 14 8.19 12.98 -5.25
CA ALA A 14 8.12 11.76 -4.44
C ALA A 14 8.39 12.07 -2.96
N PRO A 15 7.77 11.34 -2.02
CA PRO A 15 6.75 10.32 -2.21
C PRO A 15 5.43 10.91 -2.74
N GLY A 16 4.77 10.21 -3.67
CA GLY A 16 3.54 10.65 -4.34
C GLY A 16 2.28 9.91 -3.89
N GLY A 17 1.27 9.89 -4.77
CA GLY A 17 -0.02 9.25 -4.52
C GLY A 17 0.08 7.74 -4.33
N GLY A 18 1.06 7.07 -4.94
CA GLY A 18 1.35 5.65 -4.74
C GLY A 18 1.72 5.37 -3.29
N SER A 19 2.75 6.03 -2.78
CA SER A 19 3.21 5.90 -1.39
C SER A 19 2.10 6.24 -0.38
N ILE A 20 1.25 7.25 -0.66
CA ILE A 20 0.10 7.58 0.19
C ILE A 20 -0.94 6.47 0.16
N SER A 21 -1.20 5.84 -0.99
CA SER A 21 -2.12 4.71 -1.09
C SER A 21 -1.67 3.52 -0.24
N VAL A 22 -0.37 3.22 -0.27
CA VAL A 22 0.25 2.21 0.62
C VAL A 22 0.04 2.58 2.09
N TYR A 23 0.32 3.82 2.44
CA TYR A 23 0.21 4.31 3.81
C TYR A 23 -1.23 4.23 4.34
N MET A 24 -2.22 4.54 3.50
CA MET A 24 -3.63 4.38 3.84
C MET A 24 -3.99 2.92 4.14
N GLY A 25 -3.48 1.97 3.35
CA GLY A 25 -3.62 0.54 3.63
C GLY A 25 -2.99 0.12 4.95
N ALA A 26 -1.77 0.60 5.22
CA ALA A 26 -1.05 0.33 6.47
C ALA A 26 -1.80 0.87 7.70
N LEU A 27 -2.38 2.07 7.61
CA LEU A 27 -3.24 2.63 8.66
C LEU A 27 -4.51 1.80 8.86
N GLY A 28 -5.13 1.34 7.77
CA GLY A 28 -6.29 0.45 7.82
C GLY A 28 -5.98 -0.86 8.55
N ALA A 29 -4.86 -1.50 8.20
CA ALA A 29 -4.38 -2.71 8.87
C ALA A 29 -4.05 -2.45 10.35
N ALA A 30 -3.44 -1.29 10.67
CA ALA A 30 -3.11 -0.91 12.04
C ALA A 30 -4.35 -0.72 12.91
N LEU A 31 -5.41 -0.08 12.40
CA LEU A 31 -6.68 0.08 13.12
C LEU A 31 -7.36 -1.27 13.36
N GLY A 32 -7.41 -2.16 12.37
CA GLY A 32 -7.89 -3.52 12.57
C GLY A 32 -7.11 -4.28 13.64
N THR A 33 -5.78 -4.17 13.62
CA THR A 33 -4.88 -4.73 14.65
C THR A 33 -5.17 -4.16 16.02
N MET A 34 -5.38 -2.85 16.13
CA MET A 34 -5.72 -2.19 17.40
C MET A 34 -7.02 -2.75 17.98
N VAL A 35 -8.07 -2.90 17.18
CA VAL A 35 -9.35 -3.45 17.63
C VAL A 35 -9.19 -4.90 18.09
N ALA A 36 -8.39 -5.70 17.39
CA ALA A 36 -8.08 -7.08 17.76
C ALA A 36 -7.39 -7.12 19.15
N ASN A 37 -6.35 -6.29 19.35
CA ASN A 37 -5.67 -6.19 20.65
C ASN A 37 -6.60 -5.73 21.77
N LEU A 38 -7.45 -4.73 21.52
CA LEU A 38 -8.44 -4.28 22.53
C LEU A 38 -9.48 -5.35 22.84
N SER A 39 -9.74 -6.26 21.89
CA SER A 39 -10.67 -7.38 22.08
C SER A 39 -10.01 -8.51 22.88
N SER A 40 -8.74 -8.84 22.61
CA SER A 40 -8.01 -9.90 23.32
C SER A 40 -7.81 -9.58 24.80
N HIS A 41 -7.74 -8.29 25.17
CA HIS A 41 -7.59 -7.85 26.57
C HIS A 41 -8.90 -7.39 27.20
N LYS A 42 -10.03 -7.62 26.56
CA LYS A 42 -11.32 -7.21 27.11
C LYS A 42 -11.72 -8.10 28.29
N ARG A 43 -11.97 -7.48 29.44
CA ARG A 43 -12.41 -8.19 30.65
C ARG A 43 -13.64 -9.06 30.38
N GLY A 44 -13.57 -10.32 30.78
CA GLY A 44 -14.62 -11.33 30.57
C GLY A 44 -14.59 -11.98 29.16
N TRP A 45 -13.53 -11.74 28.37
CA TRP A 45 -13.30 -12.40 27.09
C TRP A 45 -12.03 -13.27 27.09
N ASP A 46 -11.58 -13.67 28.28
CA ASP A 46 -10.32 -14.38 28.49
C ASP A 46 -10.20 -15.68 27.69
N GLU A 47 -11.32 -16.38 27.45
CA GLU A 47 -11.35 -17.61 26.64
C GLU A 47 -11.17 -17.37 25.13
N ARG A 48 -11.27 -16.11 24.68
CA ARG A 48 -11.16 -15.71 23.27
C ARG A 48 -9.85 -14.98 22.93
N TRP A 49 -8.92 -14.92 23.89
CA TRP A 49 -7.70 -14.14 23.70
C TRP A 49 -6.86 -14.65 22.51
N GLU A 50 -6.79 -15.95 22.28
CA GLU A 50 -6.06 -16.55 21.15
C GLU A 50 -6.66 -16.12 19.82
N GLU A 51 -7.99 -16.22 19.65
CA GLU A 51 -8.70 -15.80 18.45
C GLU A 51 -8.37 -14.35 18.07
N PHE A 52 -8.40 -13.44 19.03
CA PHE A 52 -8.10 -12.04 18.76
C PHE A 52 -6.60 -11.77 18.57
N SER A 53 -5.74 -12.53 19.22
CA SER A 53 -4.29 -12.47 19.01
C SER A 53 -3.92 -12.89 17.58
N ASP A 54 -4.53 -13.93 17.06
CA ASP A 54 -4.33 -14.37 15.67
C ASP A 54 -4.74 -13.29 14.67
N TRP A 55 -5.87 -12.62 14.91
CA TRP A 55 -6.29 -11.48 14.10
C TRP A 55 -5.33 -10.28 14.22
N ALA A 56 -4.81 -10.02 15.41
CA ALA A 56 -3.83 -8.96 15.62
C ALA A 56 -2.51 -9.26 14.89
N GLU A 57 -2.01 -10.48 14.95
CA GLU A 57 -0.82 -10.92 14.22
C GLU A 57 -1.01 -10.81 12.70
N LYS A 58 -2.16 -11.24 12.20
CA LYS A 58 -2.51 -11.11 10.77
C LYS A 58 -2.53 -9.65 10.33
N GLY A 59 -3.17 -8.77 11.10
CA GLY A 59 -3.20 -7.34 10.81
C GLY A 59 -1.82 -6.70 10.85
N LYS A 60 -0.99 -7.09 11.83
CA LYS A 60 0.39 -6.64 11.95
C LYS A 60 1.26 -7.08 10.76
N ALA A 61 1.05 -8.30 10.27
CA ALA A 61 1.75 -8.81 9.08
C ALA A 61 1.42 -7.97 7.84
N PHE A 62 0.16 -7.61 7.61
CA PHE A 62 -0.24 -6.69 6.54
C PHE A 62 0.38 -5.31 6.71
N GLN A 63 0.35 -4.74 7.91
CA GLN A 63 0.98 -3.44 8.19
C GLN A 63 2.46 -3.44 7.82
N ILE A 64 3.21 -4.47 8.22
CA ILE A 64 4.65 -4.58 7.92
C ILE A 64 4.89 -4.68 6.42
N GLN A 65 4.12 -5.50 5.70
CA GLN A 65 4.25 -5.67 4.25
C GLN A 65 3.93 -4.36 3.51
N LEU A 66 2.86 -3.69 3.89
CA LEU A 66 2.48 -2.41 3.31
C LEU A 66 3.54 -1.34 3.57
N MET A 67 4.07 -1.23 4.80
CA MET A 67 5.12 -0.24 5.10
C MET A 67 6.37 -0.40 4.23
N LYS A 68 6.75 -1.63 3.86
CA LYS A 68 7.84 -1.87 2.91
C LYS A 68 7.54 -1.33 1.51
N LEU A 69 6.29 -1.44 1.06
CA LEU A 69 5.89 -0.94 -0.26
C LEU A 69 5.93 0.59 -0.37
N VAL A 70 5.93 1.34 0.74
CA VAL A 70 6.13 2.80 0.71
C VAL A 70 7.49 3.15 0.11
N ASP A 71 8.53 2.46 0.53
CA ASP A 71 9.90 2.66 0.03
C ASP A 71 10.03 2.11 -1.40
N GLU A 72 9.45 0.93 -1.67
CA GLU A 72 9.44 0.33 -3.01
C GLU A 72 8.75 1.23 -4.05
N ASP A 73 7.67 1.94 -3.70
CA ASP A 73 6.99 2.90 -4.57
C ASP A 73 7.91 4.06 -4.93
N THR A 74 8.59 4.63 -3.95
CA THR A 74 9.56 5.71 -4.16
C THR A 74 10.73 5.23 -5.03
N ASP A 75 11.26 4.04 -4.77
CA ASP A 75 12.35 3.44 -5.56
C ASP A 75 11.91 3.16 -7.01
N SER A 76 10.66 2.74 -7.20
CA SER A 76 10.11 2.51 -8.53
C SER A 76 10.07 3.78 -9.37
N PHE A 77 9.68 4.90 -8.76
CA PHE A 77 9.71 6.21 -9.40
C PHE A 77 11.14 6.63 -9.76
N ASN A 78 12.09 6.46 -8.84
CA ASN A 78 13.50 6.80 -9.08
C ASN A 78 14.08 5.99 -10.27
N LYS A 79 13.77 4.69 -10.35
CA LYS A 79 14.19 3.83 -11.49
C LYS A 79 13.67 4.34 -12.83
N ILE A 80 12.44 4.86 -12.89
CA ILE A 80 11.91 5.47 -14.12
C ILE A 80 12.71 6.71 -14.48
N MET A 81 13.02 7.57 -13.50
CA MET A 81 13.81 8.79 -13.75
C MET A 81 15.24 8.45 -14.22
N ASP A 82 15.86 7.44 -13.60
CA ASP A 82 17.18 6.95 -14.02
C ASP A 82 17.15 6.42 -15.46
N ALA A 83 16.15 5.63 -15.81
CA ALA A 83 15.98 5.12 -17.18
C ALA A 83 15.77 6.26 -18.20
N PHE A 84 15.02 7.30 -17.84
CA PHE A 84 14.87 8.48 -18.68
C PHE A 84 16.14 9.31 -18.82
N SER A 85 17.08 9.24 -17.88
CA SER A 85 18.36 9.94 -17.92
C SER A 85 19.40 9.28 -18.86
N LEU A 86 19.18 8.03 -19.27
CA LEU A 86 20.10 7.30 -20.15
C LEU A 86 20.34 8.02 -21.48
N PRO A 87 21.54 7.88 -22.10
CA PRO A 87 21.90 8.44 -23.38
C PRO A 87 20.89 8.09 -24.49
N LYS A 88 20.72 8.98 -25.48
CA LYS A 88 19.76 8.82 -26.59
C LYS A 88 20.26 9.39 -27.93
N LYS A 89 21.59 9.44 -28.12
CA LYS A 89 22.20 10.05 -29.32
C LYS A 89 22.26 9.07 -30.50
N THR A 90 22.62 7.80 -30.22
CA THR A 90 22.71 6.74 -31.25
C THR A 90 21.47 5.87 -31.25
N GLU A 91 21.25 5.10 -32.32
CA GLU A 91 20.13 4.14 -32.37
C GLU A 91 20.25 3.03 -31.31
N GLU A 92 21.49 2.59 -31.04
CA GLU A 92 21.77 1.63 -29.97
C GLU A 92 21.41 2.20 -28.58
N GLU A 93 21.87 3.41 -28.27
CA GLU A 93 21.50 4.11 -27.01
C GLU A 93 20.00 4.28 -26.86
N LYS A 94 19.29 4.64 -27.94
CA LYS A 94 17.82 4.75 -27.94
C LYS A 94 17.15 3.42 -27.63
N ALA A 95 17.64 2.32 -28.21
CA ALA A 95 17.11 0.98 -27.99
C ALA A 95 17.31 0.54 -26.53
N ILE A 96 18.51 0.71 -25.98
CA ILE A 96 18.83 0.40 -24.59
C ILE A 96 17.95 1.23 -23.64
N ARG A 97 17.86 2.54 -23.88
CA ARG A 97 17.03 3.45 -23.10
C ARG A 97 15.56 3.04 -23.13
N LYS A 98 15.03 2.70 -24.31
CA LYS A 98 13.64 2.26 -24.49
C LYS A 98 13.37 1.01 -23.64
N GLN A 99 14.24 0.02 -23.71
CA GLN A 99 14.10 -1.20 -22.92
C GLN A 99 14.13 -0.89 -21.42
N ALA A 100 15.10 -0.10 -20.95
CA ALA A 100 15.20 0.27 -19.54
C ALA A 100 13.94 1.01 -19.04
N VAL A 101 13.37 1.92 -19.84
CA VAL A 101 12.12 2.61 -19.52
C VAL A 101 10.95 1.63 -19.42
N GLN A 102 10.84 0.65 -20.33
CA GLN A 102 9.77 -0.34 -20.29
C GLN A 102 9.89 -1.25 -19.06
N GLU A 103 11.10 -1.69 -18.70
CA GLU A 103 11.35 -2.49 -17.51
C GLU A 103 11.03 -1.72 -16.22
N ALA A 104 11.49 -0.47 -16.13
CA ALA A 104 11.19 0.40 -14.99
C ALA A 104 9.68 0.69 -14.87
N THR A 105 8.98 0.92 -15.99
CA THR A 105 7.54 1.15 -16.02
C THR A 105 6.76 -0.10 -15.60
N ARG A 106 7.20 -1.29 -16.00
CA ARG A 106 6.62 -2.55 -15.55
C ARG A 106 6.73 -2.69 -14.05
N PHE A 107 7.92 -2.51 -13.49
CA PHE A 107 8.13 -2.56 -12.04
C PHE A 107 7.27 -1.51 -11.30
N ALA A 108 7.21 -0.28 -11.81
CA ALA A 108 6.38 0.77 -11.24
C ALA A 108 4.86 0.51 -11.39
N THR A 109 4.45 -0.45 -12.23
CA THR A 109 3.06 -0.93 -12.32
C THR A 109 2.81 -2.06 -11.32
N GLU A 110 3.77 -2.95 -11.11
CA GLU A 110 3.66 -4.10 -10.19
C GLU A 110 3.58 -3.66 -8.73
N VAL A 111 4.32 -2.62 -8.32
CA VAL A 111 4.31 -2.13 -6.93
C VAL A 111 2.91 -1.67 -6.49
N PRO A 112 2.22 -0.74 -7.19
CA PRO A 112 0.86 -0.37 -6.83
C PRO A 112 -0.15 -1.50 -7.02
N PHE A 113 0.06 -2.44 -7.94
CA PHE A 113 -0.80 -3.63 -8.05
C PHE A 113 -0.72 -4.50 -6.79
N LYS A 114 0.48 -4.78 -6.29
CA LYS A 114 0.68 -5.48 -5.01
C LYS A 114 0.10 -4.70 -3.83
N THR A 115 0.23 -3.38 -3.84
CA THR A 115 -0.41 -2.49 -2.86
C THR A 115 -1.93 -2.68 -2.86
N MET A 116 -2.55 -2.67 -4.03
CA MET A 116 -3.99 -2.87 -4.19
C MET A 116 -4.44 -4.21 -3.60
N GLN A 117 -3.70 -5.29 -3.89
CA GLN A 117 -3.98 -6.63 -3.36
C GLN A 117 -3.89 -6.66 -1.83
N LEU A 118 -2.79 -6.17 -1.24
CA LEU A 118 -2.60 -6.17 0.21
C LEU A 118 -3.62 -5.27 0.93
N CYS A 119 -3.96 -4.11 0.37
CA CYS A 119 -5.01 -3.25 0.91
C CYS A 119 -6.39 -3.94 0.89
N TYR A 120 -6.69 -4.69 -0.16
CA TYR A 120 -7.93 -5.47 -0.24
C TYR A 120 -7.93 -6.61 0.79
N GLU A 121 -6.87 -7.37 0.87
CA GLU A 121 -6.74 -8.51 1.79
C GLU A 121 -6.80 -8.07 3.26
N CYS A 122 -6.17 -6.95 3.62
CA CYS A 122 -6.18 -6.45 4.99
C CYS A 122 -7.59 -6.01 5.47
N MET A 123 -8.53 -5.73 4.56
CA MET A 123 -9.93 -5.47 4.91
C MET A 123 -10.59 -6.66 5.62
N SER A 124 -10.06 -7.89 5.44
CA SER A 124 -10.54 -9.07 6.18
C SER A 124 -10.41 -8.92 7.68
N VAL A 125 -9.35 -8.23 8.15
CA VAL A 125 -9.14 -7.96 9.57
C VAL A 125 -10.17 -6.96 10.08
N ALA A 126 -10.38 -5.86 9.36
CA ALA A 126 -11.40 -4.86 9.71
C ALA A 126 -12.80 -5.46 9.73
N LYS A 127 -13.13 -6.32 8.75
CA LYS A 127 -14.40 -7.04 8.70
C LYS A 127 -14.59 -7.92 9.94
N ALA A 128 -13.62 -8.79 10.24
CA ALA A 128 -13.70 -9.66 11.40
C ALA A 128 -13.88 -8.84 12.69
N MET A 129 -13.12 -7.76 12.84
CA MET A 129 -13.22 -6.90 14.04
C MET A 129 -14.53 -6.14 14.11
N ALA A 130 -15.18 -5.82 13.01
CA ALA A 130 -16.52 -5.27 13.02
C ALA A 130 -17.60 -6.29 13.42
N GLU A 131 -17.41 -7.57 13.07
CA GLU A 131 -18.37 -8.65 13.35
C GLU A 131 -18.23 -9.23 14.75
N ILE A 132 -17.00 -9.46 15.21
CA ILE A 132 -16.74 -10.22 16.45
C ILE A 132 -15.89 -9.46 17.50
N GLY A 133 -15.33 -8.30 17.14
CA GLY A 133 -14.45 -7.52 18.00
C GLY A 133 -15.21 -6.77 19.11
N ASN A 134 -14.44 -6.00 19.89
CA ASN A 134 -14.99 -5.16 20.94
C ASN A 134 -15.99 -4.14 20.37
N PRO A 135 -17.28 -4.19 20.74
CA PRO A 135 -18.28 -3.28 20.16
C PRO A 135 -18.01 -1.78 20.43
N ASN A 136 -17.22 -1.47 21.48
CA ASN A 136 -16.82 -0.09 21.75
C ASN A 136 -15.80 0.46 20.75
N SER A 137 -15.20 -0.43 19.95
CA SER A 137 -14.17 -0.09 18.92
C SER A 137 -14.64 -0.41 17.49
N VAL A 138 -15.93 -0.68 17.30
CA VAL A 138 -16.48 -1.00 15.96
C VAL A 138 -16.28 0.14 14.96
N THR A 139 -16.31 1.38 15.42
CA THR A 139 -16.05 2.56 14.58
C THR A 139 -14.61 2.60 14.09
N ASP A 140 -13.66 2.16 14.89
CA ASP A 140 -12.25 2.08 14.50
C ASP A 140 -12.05 1.02 13.40
N ALA A 141 -12.73 -0.12 13.52
CA ALA A 141 -12.75 -1.14 12.45
C ALA A 141 -13.35 -0.57 11.16
N GLY A 142 -14.44 0.21 11.25
CA GLY A 142 -15.07 0.90 10.12
C GLY A 142 -14.12 1.91 9.46
N VAL A 143 -13.45 2.75 10.24
CA VAL A 143 -12.44 3.70 9.73
C VAL A 143 -11.27 2.94 9.09
N GLY A 144 -10.83 1.84 9.70
CA GLY A 144 -9.81 0.96 9.13
C GLY A 144 -10.18 0.41 7.75
N ALA A 145 -11.43 -0.04 7.59
CA ALA A 145 -11.94 -0.51 6.30
C ALA A 145 -12.00 0.62 5.25
N LEU A 146 -12.42 1.83 5.63
CA LEU A 146 -12.43 3.00 4.73
C LEU A 146 -11.01 3.39 4.31
N ALA A 147 -10.05 3.38 5.22
CA ALA A 147 -8.66 3.67 4.91
C ALA A 147 -8.07 2.61 3.95
N ALA A 148 -8.28 1.33 4.21
CA ALA A 148 -7.85 0.25 3.33
C ALA A 148 -8.50 0.36 1.94
N ARG A 149 -9.80 0.67 1.86
CA ARG A 149 -10.50 0.92 0.59
C ARG A 149 -9.92 2.11 -0.17
N ALA A 150 -9.59 3.20 0.51
CA ALA A 150 -8.90 4.33 -0.13
C ALA A 150 -7.54 3.91 -0.69
N GLY A 151 -6.79 3.07 0.02
CA GLY A 151 -5.54 2.46 -0.47
C GLY A 151 -5.75 1.64 -1.74
N VAL A 152 -6.79 0.78 -1.80
CA VAL A 152 -7.14 0.00 -3.01
C VAL A 152 -7.40 0.92 -4.20
N VAL A 153 -8.28 1.92 -4.03
CA VAL A 153 -8.68 2.81 -5.13
C VAL A 153 -7.52 3.69 -5.57
N GLY A 154 -6.75 4.24 -4.62
CA GLY A 154 -5.57 5.06 -4.91
C GLY A 154 -4.50 4.26 -5.65
N ALA A 155 -4.20 3.04 -5.21
CA ALA A 155 -3.26 2.16 -5.87
C ALA A 155 -3.73 1.77 -7.30
N PHE A 156 -5.02 1.52 -7.49
CA PHE A 156 -5.59 1.29 -8.82
C PHE A 156 -5.33 2.44 -9.79
N LEU A 157 -5.45 3.70 -9.34
CA LEU A 157 -5.15 4.87 -10.18
C LEU A 157 -3.69 4.87 -10.64
N ASN A 158 -2.77 4.47 -9.76
CA ASN A 158 -1.34 4.37 -10.09
C ASN A 158 -1.06 3.20 -11.04
N VAL A 159 -1.68 2.03 -10.84
CA VAL A 159 -1.61 0.92 -11.81
C VAL A 159 -2.05 1.40 -13.18
N LYS A 160 -3.20 2.06 -13.26
CA LYS A 160 -3.79 2.51 -14.53
C LYS A 160 -2.89 3.48 -15.29
N ILE A 161 -2.32 4.48 -14.60
CA ILE A 161 -1.46 5.46 -15.26
C ILE A 161 -0.14 4.82 -15.71
N ASN A 162 0.49 3.99 -14.89
CA ASN A 162 1.75 3.35 -15.22
C ASN A 162 1.60 2.33 -16.35
N ALA A 163 0.57 1.48 -16.30
CA ALA A 163 0.28 0.49 -17.34
C ALA A 163 0.04 1.15 -18.70
N SER A 164 -0.50 2.38 -18.76
CA SER A 164 -0.69 3.10 -20.00
C SER A 164 0.62 3.38 -20.76
N GLY A 165 1.75 3.45 -20.05
CA GLY A 165 3.10 3.65 -20.58
C GLY A 165 3.78 2.39 -21.12
N LEU A 166 3.18 1.20 -20.92
CA LEU A 166 3.73 -0.05 -21.44
C LEU A 166 3.41 -0.25 -22.92
N ASP A 167 4.40 -0.71 -23.68
CA ASP A 167 4.22 -1.11 -25.09
C ASP A 167 3.40 -2.41 -25.20
N ASP A 168 3.61 -3.35 -24.27
CA ASP A 168 2.85 -4.59 -24.17
C ASP A 168 1.43 -4.31 -23.65
N LYS A 169 0.45 -4.34 -24.55
CA LYS A 169 -0.96 -4.08 -24.24
C LYS A 169 -1.71 -5.30 -23.71
N ALA A 170 -1.07 -6.46 -23.68
CA ALA A 170 -1.62 -7.69 -23.08
C ALA A 170 -1.27 -7.84 -21.60
N TYR A 171 -0.31 -7.05 -21.12
CA TYR A 171 0.05 -6.99 -19.71
C TYR A 171 -1.04 -6.28 -18.89
#